data_f29a7b266434ec8538eba4a415e5f3b6
#
_entry.id   f29a7b266434ec8538eba4a415e5f3b6
#
_cell.length_a   1.000
_cell.length_b   1.000
_cell.length_c   1.000
_cell.angle_alpha   90.00
_cell.angle_beta   90.00
_cell.angle_gamma   90.00
#
_symmetry.space_group_name_H-M   'P 1'
#
loop_
_entity.id
_entity.type
_entity.pdbx_description
1 polymer ?
#
loop_
_entity_poly.entity_id
_entity_poly.type
_entity_poly.pdbx_seq_one_letter_code
_entity_poly.pdbx_strand_id
1 'polypeptide(L)'
;MKTTKLITSIVTVITCCLAVSQLTVIAASEEDAKEGAKRKVVIGFIAKSLANDVFQVAQAGAKDAARELGEKYNVDVEVEIRTPNEEDATKQAEAIEALTSRGVDGIAISCSEVNTVTPSIDKAVSKGVAVMCFDSDAPDSKRFAFYGTDDKSCGQRTVDILAKAMGETGTIAILAGNQSAPNLQNRVEGAKEALAKYPNMKLNEPGIFYHVEVPEKAAEFLQSAQNANPGIQGWAMLGGWPLFTADALKWPPGSIKVVAVDALPAELVYVKNGYVEALLAQDCYGWGTRSIDILLNKIVNNQAPPEVKLIDPLTLVTKENVDSYGENWKKLLKK
;
A
#
# COMPACT_ATOMS: atom_id res chain seq x y z
N MET A 1 63.34 -35.81 -50.92
CA MET A 1 62.30 -34.72 -50.86
C MET A 1 60.93 -35.21 -50.40
N LYS A 2 60.80 -36.13 -49.44
CA LYS A 2 59.47 -36.61 -48.94
C LYS A 2 59.29 -36.55 -47.39
N THR A 3 60.29 -36.10 -46.66
CA THR A 3 60.29 -36.10 -45.18
C THR A 3 59.91 -34.75 -44.57
N THR A 4 59.95 -33.66 -45.33
CA THR A 4 59.68 -32.32 -44.81
C THR A 4 58.19 -31.92 -44.78
N LYS A 5 57.28 -32.59 -45.50
CA LYS A 5 55.83 -32.30 -45.54
C LYS A 5 55.02 -32.94 -44.39
N LEU A 6 55.59 -33.97 -43.72
CA LEU A 6 54.91 -34.72 -42.67
C LEU A 6 54.95 -33.99 -41.30
N ILE A 7 56.07 -33.28 -41.05
CA ILE A 7 56.25 -32.55 -39.77
C ILE A 7 55.39 -31.29 -39.67
N THR A 8 55.11 -30.58 -40.77
CA THR A 8 54.30 -29.37 -40.80
C THR A 8 52.79 -29.66 -40.54
N SER A 9 52.29 -30.82 -40.97
CA SER A 9 50.91 -31.24 -40.75
C SER A 9 50.61 -31.63 -39.28
N ILE A 10 51.55 -32.21 -38.57
CA ILE A 10 51.42 -32.66 -37.19
C ILE A 10 51.39 -31.41 -36.22
N VAL A 11 52.22 -30.41 -36.48
CA VAL A 11 52.27 -29.20 -35.66
C VAL A 11 50.98 -28.39 -35.79
N THR A 12 50.38 -28.31 -36.98
CA THR A 12 49.13 -27.58 -37.21
C THR A 12 47.91 -28.25 -36.51
N VAL A 13 47.86 -29.58 -36.46
CA VAL A 13 46.80 -30.35 -35.81
C VAL A 13 46.88 -30.22 -34.27
N ILE A 14 48.08 -30.24 -33.70
CA ILE A 14 48.27 -30.12 -32.25
C ILE A 14 47.94 -28.72 -31.77
N THR A 15 48.27 -27.65 -32.52
CA THR A 15 47.93 -26.26 -32.18
C THR A 15 46.41 -26.01 -32.26
N CYS A 16 45.69 -26.63 -33.21
CA CYS A 16 44.25 -26.52 -33.31
C CYS A 16 43.52 -27.24 -32.16
N CYS A 17 43.99 -28.42 -31.73
CA CYS A 17 43.39 -29.14 -30.60
C CYS A 17 43.58 -28.42 -29.25
N LEU A 18 44.72 -27.76 -29.03
CA LEU A 18 44.94 -26.96 -27.81
C LEU A 18 44.10 -25.68 -27.78
N ALA A 19 43.87 -25.02 -28.93
CA ALA A 19 43.01 -23.84 -28.99
C ALA A 19 41.52 -24.18 -28.77
N VAL A 20 41.04 -25.32 -29.27
CA VAL A 20 39.68 -25.80 -29.07
C VAL A 20 39.44 -26.22 -27.62
N SER A 21 40.41 -26.84 -26.94
CA SER A 21 40.26 -27.22 -25.53
C SER A 21 40.28 -25.99 -24.58
N GLN A 22 41.04 -24.96 -24.91
CA GLN A 22 41.00 -23.71 -24.11
C GLN A 22 39.71 -22.89 -24.32
N LEU A 23 39.15 -22.85 -25.52
CA LEU A 23 37.86 -22.23 -25.80
C LEU A 23 36.69 -22.95 -25.10
N THR A 24 36.73 -24.29 -25.04
CA THR A 24 35.66 -25.05 -24.33
C THR A 24 35.75 -24.89 -22.81
N VAL A 25 36.95 -24.78 -22.24
CA VAL A 25 37.15 -24.55 -20.81
C VAL A 25 36.72 -23.14 -20.42
N ILE A 26 36.99 -22.12 -21.25
CA ILE A 26 36.54 -20.72 -20.99
C ILE A 26 35.03 -20.62 -21.14
N ALA A 27 34.42 -21.26 -22.15
CA ALA A 27 32.96 -21.28 -22.32
C ALA A 27 32.26 -22.02 -21.16
N ALA A 28 32.79 -23.17 -20.71
CA ALA A 28 32.26 -23.88 -19.56
C ALA A 28 32.36 -23.06 -18.25
N SER A 29 33.46 -22.32 -18.06
CA SER A 29 33.60 -21.44 -16.86
C SER A 29 32.71 -20.22 -16.89
N GLU A 30 32.30 -19.71 -18.06
CA GLU A 30 31.32 -18.62 -18.17
C GLU A 30 29.86 -19.12 -18.08
N GLU A 31 29.56 -20.33 -18.52
CA GLU A 31 28.26 -20.96 -18.33
C GLU A 31 28.02 -21.37 -16.86
N ASP A 32 29.01 -22.00 -16.22
CA ASP A 32 28.94 -22.34 -14.78
C ASP A 32 28.85 -21.11 -13.87
N ALA A 33 29.42 -19.97 -14.26
CA ALA A 33 29.29 -18.72 -13.54
C ALA A 33 27.91 -18.06 -13.72
N LYS A 34 27.13 -18.43 -14.73
CA LYS A 34 25.74 -17.94 -14.95
C LYS A 34 24.68 -18.87 -14.36
N GLU A 35 25.00 -20.14 -14.10
CA GLU A 35 24.02 -21.14 -13.63
C GLU A 35 23.66 -21.00 -12.15
N GLY A 36 24.35 -20.14 -11.38
CA GLY A 36 24.09 -19.90 -9.96
C GLY A 36 23.45 -18.56 -9.61
N ALA A 37 23.32 -17.60 -10.55
CA ALA A 37 22.79 -16.29 -10.27
C ALA A 37 21.25 -16.29 -10.37
N LYS A 38 20.54 -16.00 -9.25
CA LYS A 38 19.09 -15.83 -9.26
C LYS A 38 18.69 -14.73 -10.26
N ARG A 39 17.56 -14.96 -10.99
CA ARG A 39 16.97 -13.91 -11.83
C ARG A 39 16.63 -12.69 -10.98
N LYS A 40 17.09 -11.51 -11.38
CA LYS A 40 16.70 -10.26 -10.75
C LYS A 40 15.28 -9.89 -11.19
N VAL A 41 14.44 -9.53 -10.21
CA VAL A 41 13.08 -9.00 -10.42
C VAL A 41 13.02 -7.63 -9.76
N VAL A 42 12.65 -6.60 -10.53
CA VAL A 42 12.54 -5.23 -10.04
C VAL A 42 11.07 -4.83 -9.96
N ILE A 43 10.62 -4.42 -8.78
CA ILE A 43 9.24 -3.99 -8.52
C ILE A 43 9.23 -2.54 -8.06
N GLY A 44 8.54 -1.68 -8.80
CA GLY A 44 8.23 -0.32 -8.36
C GLY A 44 7.12 -0.33 -7.32
N PHE A 45 7.29 0.41 -6.22
CA PHE A 45 6.27 0.58 -5.19
C PHE A 45 5.93 2.06 -5.04
N ILE A 46 4.68 2.42 -5.34
CA ILE A 46 4.20 3.81 -5.42
C ILE A 46 2.98 3.95 -4.51
N ALA A 47 3.15 4.50 -3.32
CA ALA A 47 2.04 4.88 -2.45
C ALA A 47 1.58 6.32 -2.74
N LYS A 48 0.54 6.81 -2.05
CA LYS A 48 0.05 8.18 -2.26
C LYS A 48 1.03 9.22 -1.75
N SER A 49 1.59 9.04 -0.55
CA SER A 49 2.59 9.97 0.01
C SER A 49 3.50 9.31 1.03
N LEU A 50 4.69 9.89 1.24
CA LEU A 50 5.59 9.53 2.34
C LEU A 50 5.18 10.18 3.67
N ALA A 51 4.41 11.26 3.61
CA ALA A 51 3.96 12.00 4.79
C ALA A 51 2.86 11.27 5.60
N ASN A 52 2.23 10.24 5.01
CA ASN A 52 1.20 9.46 5.67
C ASN A 52 1.78 8.14 6.19
N ASP A 53 1.73 7.92 7.50
CA ASP A 53 2.38 6.82 8.22
C ASP A 53 1.92 5.43 7.76
N VAL A 54 0.68 5.26 7.32
CA VAL A 54 0.18 3.96 6.80
C VAL A 54 1.00 3.48 5.60
N PHE A 55 1.48 4.39 4.77
CA PHE A 55 2.30 4.04 3.61
C PHE A 55 3.76 3.75 3.95
N GLN A 56 4.28 4.30 5.05
CA GLN A 56 5.59 3.89 5.57
C GLN A 56 5.55 2.44 6.05
N VAL A 57 4.44 2.05 6.73
CA VAL A 57 4.18 0.66 7.13
C VAL A 57 4.06 -0.27 5.92
N ALA A 58 3.33 0.15 4.87
CA ALA A 58 3.21 -0.62 3.63
C ALA A 58 4.57 -0.83 2.94
N GLN A 59 5.41 0.22 2.89
CA GLN A 59 6.76 0.11 2.33
C GLN A 59 7.67 -0.83 3.13
N ALA A 60 7.56 -0.83 4.47
CA ALA A 60 8.27 -1.78 5.31
C ALA A 60 7.84 -3.22 4.97
N GLY A 61 6.53 -3.48 4.87
CA GLY A 61 6.00 -4.77 4.45
C GLY A 61 6.49 -5.20 3.06
N ALA A 62 6.55 -4.29 2.09
CA ALA A 62 7.05 -4.59 0.75
C ALA A 62 8.53 -4.99 0.76
N LYS A 63 9.38 -4.29 1.51
CA LYS A 63 10.81 -4.61 1.66
C LYS A 63 11.04 -5.95 2.37
N ASP A 64 10.27 -6.22 3.41
CA ASP A 64 10.36 -7.48 4.15
C ASP A 64 9.92 -8.66 3.26
N ALA A 65 8.81 -8.50 2.53
CA ALA A 65 8.34 -9.51 1.59
C ALA A 65 9.34 -9.77 0.44
N ALA A 66 9.98 -8.73 -0.09
CA ALA A 66 11.01 -8.89 -1.12
C ALA A 66 12.14 -9.82 -0.63
N ARG A 67 12.61 -9.62 0.60
CA ARG A 67 13.64 -10.45 1.21
C ARG A 67 13.16 -11.89 1.47
N GLU A 68 11.97 -12.05 2.08
CA GLU A 68 11.43 -13.36 2.47
C GLU A 68 10.97 -14.18 1.26
N LEU A 69 10.30 -13.54 0.28
CA LEU A 69 9.72 -14.23 -0.87
C LEU A 69 10.73 -14.45 -2.01
N GLY A 70 11.82 -13.70 -2.06
CA GLY A 70 12.90 -13.94 -3.02
C GLY A 70 13.42 -15.36 -2.97
N GLU A 71 13.56 -15.96 -1.78
CA GLU A 71 13.92 -17.35 -1.61
C GLU A 71 12.82 -18.31 -2.09
N LYS A 72 11.57 -18.06 -1.74
CA LYS A 72 10.41 -18.87 -2.14
C LYS A 72 10.26 -18.96 -3.66
N TYR A 73 10.47 -17.85 -4.36
CA TYR A 73 10.32 -17.76 -5.82
C TYR A 73 11.64 -18.00 -6.58
N ASN A 74 12.75 -18.24 -5.87
CA ASN A 74 14.10 -18.39 -6.43
C ASN A 74 14.53 -17.22 -7.33
N VAL A 75 14.28 -15.99 -6.84
CA VAL A 75 14.63 -14.72 -7.51
C VAL A 75 15.31 -13.76 -6.54
N ASP A 76 16.05 -12.80 -7.09
CA ASP A 76 16.58 -11.64 -6.34
C ASP A 76 15.62 -10.46 -6.55
N VAL A 77 14.91 -10.06 -5.48
CA VAL A 77 13.84 -9.06 -5.56
C VAL A 77 14.33 -7.71 -5.08
N GLU A 78 14.32 -6.72 -5.98
CA GLU A 78 14.54 -5.31 -5.65
C GLU A 78 13.21 -4.55 -5.62
N VAL A 79 12.90 -3.90 -4.48
CA VAL A 79 11.75 -2.99 -4.37
C VAL A 79 12.23 -1.55 -4.47
N GLU A 80 11.82 -0.87 -5.53
CA GLU A 80 12.15 0.51 -5.79
C GLU A 80 11.00 1.43 -5.34
N ILE A 81 11.21 2.16 -4.25
CA ILE A 81 10.20 3.09 -3.72
C ILE A 81 10.22 4.38 -4.56
N ARG A 82 9.06 4.71 -5.15
CA ARG A 82 8.83 5.93 -5.96
C ARG A 82 7.63 6.74 -5.49
N THR A 83 7.33 6.63 -4.21
CA THR A 83 6.26 7.38 -3.55
C THR A 83 6.62 8.86 -3.48
N PRO A 84 5.73 9.80 -3.85
CA PRO A 84 5.94 11.23 -3.66
C PRO A 84 5.97 11.61 -2.17
N ASN A 85 6.63 12.71 -1.82
CA ASN A 85 6.68 13.19 -0.43
C ASN A 85 5.30 13.59 0.10
N GLU A 86 4.55 14.36 -0.69
CA GLU A 86 3.16 14.71 -0.45
C GLU A 86 2.29 14.10 -1.57
N GLU A 87 1.01 13.94 -1.32
CA GLU A 87 0.09 13.33 -2.27
C GLU A 87 0.01 14.16 -3.57
N ASP A 88 0.37 13.52 -4.69
CA ASP A 88 0.46 14.15 -6.01
C ASP A 88 0.30 13.09 -7.12
N ALA A 89 -0.87 13.07 -7.74
CA ALA A 89 -1.19 12.11 -8.80
C ALA A 89 -0.32 12.29 -10.06
N THR A 90 0.11 13.52 -10.36
CA THR A 90 1.00 13.80 -11.51
C THR A 90 2.36 13.16 -11.27
N LYS A 91 2.93 13.32 -10.08
CA LYS A 91 4.19 12.65 -9.71
C LYS A 91 4.06 11.13 -9.68
N GLN A 92 2.89 10.60 -9.31
CA GLN A 92 2.64 9.15 -9.42
C GLN A 92 2.67 8.70 -10.89
N ALA A 93 2.01 9.43 -11.80
CA ALA A 93 2.02 9.13 -13.23
C ALA A 93 3.45 9.19 -13.81
N GLU A 94 4.22 10.21 -13.48
CA GLU A 94 5.63 10.35 -13.85
C GLU A 94 6.48 9.19 -13.32
N ALA A 95 6.25 8.77 -12.08
CA ALA A 95 6.94 7.61 -11.48
C ALA A 95 6.64 6.30 -12.21
N ILE A 96 5.36 6.05 -12.58
CA ILE A 96 4.97 4.89 -13.39
C ILE A 96 5.71 4.92 -14.74
N GLU A 97 5.74 6.07 -15.41
CA GLU A 97 6.39 6.21 -16.71
C GLU A 97 7.91 6.00 -16.64
N ALA A 98 8.56 6.54 -15.61
CA ALA A 98 9.99 6.37 -15.37
C ALA A 98 10.35 4.90 -15.11
N LEU A 99 9.58 4.20 -14.25
CA LEU A 99 9.75 2.78 -13.97
C LEU A 99 9.53 1.93 -15.22
N THR A 100 8.47 2.22 -15.98
CA THR A 100 8.16 1.55 -17.25
C THR A 100 9.29 1.71 -18.28
N SER A 101 9.84 2.92 -18.39
CA SER A 101 10.95 3.21 -19.33
C SER A 101 12.24 2.49 -18.95
N ARG A 102 12.44 2.18 -17.68
CA ARG A 102 13.57 1.39 -17.16
C ARG A 102 13.37 -0.11 -17.29
N GLY A 103 12.17 -0.55 -17.67
CA GLY A 103 11.87 -1.96 -17.89
C GLY A 103 11.74 -2.75 -16.59
N VAL A 104 11.08 -2.18 -15.55
CA VAL A 104 10.79 -2.94 -14.32
C VAL A 104 9.80 -4.08 -14.60
N ASP A 105 9.87 -5.17 -13.83
CA ASP A 105 9.01 -6.34 -14.02
C ASP A 105 7.59 -6.10 -13.51
N GLY A 106 7.43 -5.31 -12.45
CA GLY A 106 6.14 -5.03 -11.83
C GLY A 106 6.03 -3.67 -11.18
N ILE A 107 4.79 -3.22 -10.97
CA ILE A 107 4.45 -2.00 -10.23
C ILE A 107 3.27 -2.27 -9.31
N ALA A 108 3.42 -1.95 -8.01
CA ALA A 108 2.32 -1.82 -7.05
C ALA A 108 2.05 -0.34 -6.82
N ILE A 109 0.78 0.08 -6.94
CA ILE A 109 0.39 1.49 -6.77
C ILE A 109 -0.88 1.65 -5.92
N SER A 110 -0.88 2.63 -5.00
CA SER A 110 -2.08 3.19 -4.37
C SER A 110 -2.41 4.53 -5.04
N CYS A 111 -3.57 4.63 -5.69
CA CYS A 111 -3.88 5.73 -6.58
C CYS A 111 -4.41 6.97 -5.83
N SER A 112 -3.78 8.12 -6.01
CA SER A 112 -4.25 9.41 -5.45
C SER A 112 -5.44 9.97 -6.23
N GLU A 113 -5.41 9.88 -7.56
CA GLU A 113 -6.47 10.32 -8.45
C GLU A 113 -6.46 9.47 -9.73
N VAL A 114 -7.61 8.80 -9.99
CA VAL A 114 -7.71 7.72 -11.00
C VAL A 114 -7.49 8.24 -12.42
N ASN A 115 -8.10 9.37 -12.76
CA ASN A 115 -8.07 9.87 -14.14
C ASN A 115 -6.64 10.25 -14.58
N THR A 116 -5.83 10.73 -13.63
CA THR A 116 -4.43 11.12 -13.88
C THR A 116 -3.52 9.90 -14.04
N VAL A 117 -3.72 8.84 -13.23
CA VAL A 117 -2.78 7.70 -13.22
C VAL A 117 -3.16 6.58 -14.19
N THR A 118 -4.45 6.42 -14.53
CA THR A 118 -4.93 5.34 -15.43
C THR A 118 -4.20 5.27 -16.77
N PRO A 119 -3.97 6.37 -17.49
CA PRO A 119 -3.24 6.31 -18.77
C PRO A 119 -1.82 5.76 -18.64
N SER A 120 -1.11 6.13 -17.56
CA SER A 120 0.26 5.66 -17.32
C SER A 120 0.26 4.18 -16.88
N ILE A 121 -0.73 3.72 -16.10
CA ILE A 121 -0.94 2.29 -15.78
C ILE A 121 -1.15 1.49 -17.06
N ASP A 122 -2.06 1.93 -17.92
CA ASP A 122 -2.39 1.24 -19.17
C ASP A 122 -1.19 1.14 -20.11
N LYS A 123 -0.40 2.22 -20.18
CA LYS A 123 0.86 2.26 -20.94
C LYS A 123 1.88 1.27 -20.38
N ALA A 124 2.05 1.19 -19.05
CA ALA A 124 2.95 0.23 -18.40
C ALA A 124 2.55 -1.22 -18.73
N VAL A 125 1.27 -1.55 -18.58
CA VAL A 125 0.73 -2.87 -18.93
C VAL A 125 0.96 -3.20 -20.41
N SER A 126 0.75 -2.24 -21.33
CA SER A 126 1.00 -2.44 -22.75
C SER A 126 2.46 -2.70 -23.10
N LYS A 127 3.39 -2.34 -22.22
CA LYS A 127 4.83 -2.60 -22.31
C LYS A 127 5.27 -3.90 -21.61
N GLY A 128 4.31 -4.66 -21.09
CA GLY A 128 4.57 -5.95 -20.42
C GLY A 128 4.86 -5.86 -18.93
N VAL A 129 4.76 -4.68 -18.31
CA VAL A 129 4.92 -4.53 -16.85
C VAL A 129 3.67 -5.05 -16.15
N ALA A 130 3.84 -5.90 -15.14
CA ALA A 130 2.72 -6.37 -14.30
C ALA A 130 2.31 -5.24 -13.34
N VAL A 131 1.08 -4.70 -13.47
CA VAL A 131 0.62 -3.62 -12.61
C VAL A 131 -0.54 -4.07 -11.76
N MET A 132 -0.46 -3.85 -10.44
CA MET A 132 -1.56 -4.01 -9.49
C MET A 132 -1.78 -2.76 -8.67
N CYS A 133 -3.00 -2.59 -8.15
CA CYS A 133 -3.30 -1.55 -7.15
C CYS A 133 -3.41 -2.15 -5.75
N PHE A 134 -3.11 -1.32 -4.74
CA PHE A 134 -3.37 -1.61 -3.33
C PHE A 134 -3.99 -0.38 -2.67
N ASP A 135 -4.67 -0.53 -1.52
CA ASP A 135 -5.34 0.54 -0.76
C ASP A 135 -6.37 1.31 -1.61
N SER A 136 -5.92 2.09 -2.57
CA SER A 136 -6.76 2.88 -3.48
C SER A 136 -6.64 2.38 -4.92
N ASP A 137 -7.78 2.02 -5.50
CA ASP A 137 -7.89 1.30 -6.78
C ASP A 137 -8.02 2.23 -8.00
N ALA A 138 -7.66 1.71 -9.17
CA ALA A 138 -7.99 2.27 -10.49
C ALA A 138 -8.77 1.22 -11.30
N PRO A 139 -10.06 1.02 -11.04
CA PRO A 139 -10.83 -0.13 -11.53
C PRO A 139 -10.95 -0.15 -13.07
N ASP A 140 -10.95 1.00 -13.73
CA ASP A 140 -11.07 1.13 -15.18
C ASP A 140 -9.72 1.00 -15.91
N SER A 141 -8.61 0.84 -15.18
CA SER A 141 -7.29 0.60 -15.75
C SER A 141 -7.07 -0.88 -16.10
N LYS A 142 -5.99 -1.13 -16.86
CA LYS A 142 -5.57 -2.50 -17.24
C LYS A 142 -4.79 -3.24 -16.14
N ARG A 143 -4.80 -2.76 -14.90
CA ARG A 143 -4.20 -3.48 -13.78
C ARG A 143 -4.76 -4.89 -13.65
N PHE A 144 -3.95 -5.87 -13.27
CA PHE A 144 -4.41 -7.25 -13.19
C PHE A 144 -5.00 -7.65 -11.83
N ALA A 145 -4.70 -6.90 -10.76
CA ALA A 145 -5.18 -7.17 -9.41
C ALA A 145 -5.31 -5.89 -8.57
N PHE A 146 -6.14 -5.97 -7.53
CA PHE A 146 -6.25 -5.00 -6.44
C PHE A 146 -6.26 -5.75 -5.10
N TYR A 147 -5.55 -5.23 -4.11
CA TYR A 147 -5.60 -5.69 -2.73
C TYR A 147 -5.88 -4.51 -1.78
N GLY A 148 -6.93 -4.60 -1.00
CA GLY A 148 -7.31 -3.51 -0.10
C GLY A 148 -8.62 -3.76 0.63
N THR A 149 -9.27 -2.67 1.03
CA THR A 149 -10.47 -2.66 1.86
C THR A 149 -11.73 -2.52 0.99
N ASP A 150 -12.87 -3.03 1.47
CA ASP A 150 -14.19 -2.58 1.01
C ASP A 150 -14.49 -1.22 1.63
N ASP A 151 -14.14 -0.17 0.91
CA ASP A 151 -14.19 1.20 1.42
C ASP A 151 -15.61 1.67 1.71
N LYS A 152 -16.59 1.24 0.93
CA LYS A 152 -17.99 1.60 1.19
C LYS A 152 -18.47 0.96 2.49
N SER A 153 -18.21 -0.32 2.68
CA SER A 153 -18.49 -1.03 3.94
C SER A 153 -17.69 -0.42 5.11
N CYS A 154 -16.45 0.02 4.87
CA CYS A 154 -15.64 0.71 5.87
C CYS A 154 -16.33 1.98 6.38
N GLY A 155 -16.79 2.85 5.49
CA GLY A 155 -17.51 4.07 5.84
C GLY A 155 -18.83 3.78 6.57
N GLN A 156 -19.59 2.76 6.12
CA GLN A 156 -20.81 2.33 6.80
C GLN A 156 -20.52 1.89 8.23
N ARG A 157 -19.54 1.01 8.43
CA ARG A 157 -19.16 0.49 9.74
C ARG A 157 -18.67 1.58 10.68
N THR A 158 -17.92 2.57 10.17
CA THR A 158 -17.46 3.72 10.99
C THR A 158 -18.64 4.47 11.61
N VAL A 159 -19.66 4.79 10.81
CA VAL A 159 -20.86 5.49 11.30
C VAL A 159 -21.73 4.57 12.16
N ASP A 160 -21.95 3.30 11.79
CA ASP A 160 -22.74 2.36 12.58
C ASP A 160 -22.17 2.15 14.00
N ILE A 161 -20.83 2.12 14.15
CA ILE A 161 -20.17 2.02 15.45
C ILE A 161 -20.30 3.34 16.23
N LEU A 162 -20.09 4.48 15.56
CA LEU A 162 -20.24 5.81 16.18
C LEU A 162 -21.68 6.04 16.68
N ALA A 163 -22.68 5.66 15.87
CA ALA A 163 -24.09 5.77 16.24
C ALA A 163 -24.39 4.98 17.52
N LYS A 164 -23.94 3.76 17.63
CA LYS A 164 -24.07 2.95 18.85
C LYS A 164 -23.41 3.60 20.05
N ALA A 165 -22.19 4.13 19.89
CA ALA A 165 -21.47 4.82 20.95
C ALA A 165 -22.17 6.10 21.42
N MET A 166 -22.97 6.73 20.55
CA MET A 166 -23.76 7.94 20.83
C MET A 166 -25.21 7.65 21.29
N GLY A 167 -25.62 6.37 21.36
CA GLY A 167 -27.01 6.03 21.65
C GLY A 167 -27.98 6.42 20.53
N GLU A 168 -27.51 6.42 19.29
CA GLU A 168 -28.24 6.67 18.05
C GLU A 168 -28.90 8.08 17.99
N THR A 169 -28.29 9.06 18.66
CA THR A 169 -28.81 10.45 18.70
C THR A 169 -27.64 11.44 18.72
N GLY A 170 -27.91 12.67 18.28
CA GLY A 170 -26.95 13.77 18.34
C GLY A 170 -26.39 14.21 16.99
N THR A 171 -25.45 15.15 17.04
CA THR A 171 -24.85 15.76 15.85
C THR A 171 -23.45 15.22 15.63
N ILE A 172 -23.20 14.71 14.42
CA ILE A 172 -21.89 14.19 14.00
C ILE A 172 -21.30 15.00 12.86
N ALA A 173 -19.99 14.84 12.68
CA ALA A 173 -19.29 15.26 11.48
C ALA A 173 -18.44 14.11 10.94
N ILE A 174 -18.15 14.16 9.65
CA ILE A 174 -17.31 13.22 8.94
C ILE A 174 -15.98 13.92 8.62
N LEU A 175 -14.88 13.37 9.10
CA LEU A 175 -13.53 13.78 8.71
C LEU A 175 -13.06 12.90 7.57
N ALA A 176 -12.84 13.49 6.39
CA ALA A 176 -12.37 12.80 5.18
C ALA A 176 -11.07 13.44 4.70
N GLY A 177 -10.19 12.65 4.13
CA GLY A 177 -8.91 13.12 3.57
C GLY A 177 -9.07 13.79 2.20
N ASN A 178 -8.29 13.33 1.23
CA ASN A 178 -8.34 13.85 -0.13
C ASN A 178 -9.70 13.57 -0.81
N GLN A 179 -10.38 14.65 -1.22
CA GLN A 179 -11.67 14.55 -1.89
C GLN A 179 -11.62 13.82 -3.24
N SER A 180 -10.47 13.79 -3.91
CA SER A 180 -10.30 13.15 -5.22
C SER A 180 -9.92 11.67 -5.12
N ALA A 181 -9.57 11.16 -3.94
CA ALA A 181 -9.17 9.77 -3.76
C ALA A 181 -10.39 8.83 -3.79
N PRO A 182 -10.42 7.82 -4.69
CA PRO A 182 -11.60 6.98 -4.89
C PRO A 182 -11.98 6.15 -3.67
N ASN A 183 -11.01 5.64 -2.91
CA ASN A 183 -11.26 4.92 -1.66
C ASN A 183 -11.97 5.82 -0.64
N LEU A 184 -11.57 7.08 -0.49
CA LEU A 184 -12.19 8.01 0.45
C LEU A 184 -13.57 8.49 -0.02
N GLN A 185 -13.79 8.67 -1.33
CA GLN A 185 -15.12 8.92 -1.87
C GLN A 185 -16.09 7.79 -1.52
N ASN A 186 -15.66 6.54 -1.68
CA ASN A 186 -16.46 5.36 -1.33
C ASN A 186 -16.73 5.30 0.18
N ARG A 187 -15.76 5.62 1.05
CA ARG A 187 -15.98 5.71 2.51
C ARG A 187 -17.00 6.78 2.86
N VAL A 188 -16.91 7.97 2.25
CA VAL A 188 -17.88 9.04 2.44
C VAL A 188 -19.28 8.61 2.00
N GLU A 189 -19.43 7.96 0.86
CA GLU A 189 -20.70 7.42 0.39
C GLU A 189 -21.29 6.43 1.40
N GLY A 190 -20.49 5.44 1.82
CA GLY A 190 -20.90 4.46 2.82
C GLY A 190 -21.31 5.09 4.15
N ALA A 191 -20.55 6.10 4.62
CA ALA A 191 -20.86 6.82 5.85
C ALA A 191 -22.21 7.56 5.77
N LYS A 192 -22.51 8.21 4.65
CA LYS A 192 -23.81 8.86 4.41
C LYS A 192 -24.97 7.86 4.38
N GLU A 193 -24.78 6.72 3.71
CA GLU A 193 -25.80 5.66 3.66
C GLU A 193 -26.09 5.08 5.05
N ALA A 194 -25.05 4.89 5.86
CA ALA A 194 -25.23 4.43 7.23
C ALA A 194 -25.98 5.45 8.09
N LEU A 195 -25.60 6.73 8.01
CA LEU A 195 -26.24 7.80 8.78
C LEU A 195 -27.75 7.90 8.50
N ALA A 196 -28.17 7.64 7.27
CA ALA A 196 -29.59 7.66 6.90
C ALA A 196 -30.45 6.64 7.66
N LYS A 197 -29.84 5.61 8.29
CA LYS A 197 -30.53 4.61 9.13
C LYS A 197 -30.87 5.16 10.53
N TYR A 198 -30.29 6.29 10.95
CA TYR A 198 -30.37 6.86 12.29
C TYR A 198 -31.12 8.19 12.29
N PRO A 199 -32.46 8.19 12.34
CA PRO A 199 -33.27 9.40 12.13
C PRO A 199 -33.07 10.49 13.22
N ASN A 200 -32.56 10.13 14.40
CA ASN A 200 -32.27 11.05 15.48
C ASN A 200 -30.83 11.58 15.47
N MET A 201 -30.01 11.14 14.52
CA MET A 201 -28.68 11.68 14.29
C MET A 201 -28.69 12.70 13.15
N LYS A 202 -27.89 13.73 13.28
CA LYS A 202 -27.76 14.79 12.28
C LYS A 202 -26.33 14.97 11.85
N LEU A 203 -26.13 15.20 10.56
CA LEU A 203 -24.86 15.67 10.06
C LEU A 203 -24.76 17.19 10.31
N ASN A 204 -23.65 17.65 10.88
CA ASN A 204 -23.36 19.08 11.06
C ASN A 204 -23.27 19.78 9.68
N GLU A 205 -23.45 21.09 9.62
CA GLU A 205 -23.15 21.87 8.41
C GLU A 205 -21.71 22.43 8.49
N PRO A 206 -20.80 22.18 7.52
CA PRO A 206 -21.00 21.55 6.20
C PRO A 206 -21.00 20.00 6.21
N GLY A 207 -20.82 19.37 7.34
CA GLY A 207 -20.97 17.94 7.58
C GLY A 207 -19.77 17.07 7.21
N ILE A 208 -19.17 17.29 6.04
CA ILE A 208 -17.97 16.58 5.60
C ILE A 208 -16.83 17.57 5.55
N PHE A 209 -15.77 17.22 6.26
CA PHE A 209 -14.57 18.02 6.40
C PHE A 209 -13.42 17.33 5.68
N TYR A 210 -13.04 17.88 4.52
CA TYR A 210 -11.90 17.43 3.74
C TYR A 210 -10.63 18.16 4.16
N HIS A 211 -9.51 17.44 4.18
CA HIS A 211 -8.21 18.00 4.55
C HIS A 211 -7.07 17.29 3.80
N VAL A 212 -5.87 17.84 3.88
CA VAL A 212 -4.67 17.17 3.36
C VAL A 212 -4.26 16.04 4.31
N GLU A 213 -3.80 14.90 3.76
CA GLU A 213 -3.46 13.69 4.52
C GLU A 213 -2.06 13.75 5.16
N VAL A 214 -1.74 14.89 5.80
CA VAL A 214 -0.53 15.10 6.59
C VAL A 214 -0.93 15.16 8.06
N PRO A 215 -0.40 14.31 8.95
CA PRO A 215 -0.87 14.14 10.32
C PRO A 215 -1.02 15.44 11.12
N GLU A 216 0.01 16.28 11.16
CA GLU A 216 0.00 17.53 11.92
C GLU A 216 -1.05 18.52 11.37
N LYS A 217 -1.12 18.65 10.03
CA LYS A 217 -2.12 19.51 9.38
C LYS A 217 -3.54 19.01 9.61
N ALA A 218 -3.72 17.68 9.60
CA ALA A 218 -5.01 17.05 9.89
C ALA A 218 -5.45 17.27 11.34
N ALA A 219 -4.53 17.20 12.31
CA ALA A 219 -4.80 17.47 13.72
C ALA A 219 -5.18 18.94 13.96
N GLU A 220 -4.43 19.89 13.38
CA GLU A 220 -4.75 21.33 13.43
C GLU A 220 -6.10 21.63 12.79
N PHE A 221 -6.37 21.02 11.64
CA PHE A 221 -7.65 21.17 10.94
C PHE A 221 -8.82 20.66 11.78
N LEU A 222 -8.72 19.46 12.36
CA LEU A 222 -9.74 18.87 13.22
C LEU A 222 -10.05 19.75 14.44
N GLN A 223 -8.99 20.26 15.11
CA GLN A 223 -9.16 21.17 16.26
C GLN A 223 -9.86 22.46 15.86
N SER A 224 -9.48 23.05 14.73
CA SER A 224 -10.11 24.26 14.19
C SER A 224 -11.57 24.01 13.82
N ALA A 225 -11.87 22.88 13.18
CA ALA A 225 -13.23 22.48 12.82
C ALA A 225 -14.12 22.27 14.05
N GLN A 226 -13.61 21.58 15.09
CA GLN A 226 -14.35 21.39 16.34
C GLN A 226 -14.62 22.70 17.07
N ASN A 227 -13.64 23.59 17.16
CA ASN A 227 -13.77 24.88 17.79
C ASN A 227 -14.80 25.78 17.07
N ALA A 228 -14.82 25.74 15.74
CA ALA A 228 -15.80 26.47 14.93
C ALA A 228 -17.22 25.87 15.00
N ASN A 229 -17.34 24.59 15.37
CA ASN A 229 -18.57 23.82 15.38
C ASN A 229 -18.76 23.10 16.74
N PRO A 230 -18.96 23.84 17.87
CA PRO A 230 -19.00 23.23 19.19
C PRO A 230 -20.22 22.31 19.42
N GLY A 231 -21.19 22.32 18.52
CA GLY A 231 -22.35 21.43 18.53
C GLY A 231 -22.03 19.99 18.01
N ILE A 232 -20.85 19.73 17.46
CA ILE A 232 -20.45 18.38 17.05
C ILE A 232 -20.19 17.54 18.30
N GLN A 233 -20.92 16.44 18.43
CA GLN A 233 -20.85 15.50 19.54
C GLN A 233 -20.16 14.21 19.17
N GLY A 234 -19.95 13.95 17.87
CA GLY A 234 -19.25 12.78 17.37
C GLY A 234 -18.51 13.01 16.06
N TRP A 235 -17.35 12.37 15.91
CA TRP A 235 -16.55 12.38 14.69
C TRP A 235 -16.44 10.96 14.09
N ALA A 236 -16.90 10.81 12.85
CA ALA A 236 -16.59 9.66 12.01
C ALA A 236 -15.33 10.01 11.19
N MET A 237 -14.17 9.52 11.59
CA MET A 237 -12.90 9.76 10.89
C MET A 237 -12.66 8.63 9.90
N LEU A 238 -12.65 8.94 8.60
CA LEU A 238 -12.49 7.96 7.53
C LEU A 238 -11.03 7.59 7.24
N GLY A 239 -10.13 8.02 8.12
CA GLY A 239 -8.72 7.68 8.23
C GLY A 239 -8.15 8.22 9.53
N GLY A 240 -7.03 7.67 9.98
CA GLY A 240 -6.43 7.95 11.28
C GLY A 240 -5.59 9.22 11.37
N TRP A 241 -5.43 9.99 10.31
CA TRP A 241 -4.41 11.05 10.16
C TRP A 241 -4.19 11.94 11.39
N PRO A 242 -5.23 12.54 12.04
CA PRO A 242 -4.99 13.34 13.25
C PRO A 242 -4.40 12.52 14.39
N LEU A 243 -4.80 11.25 14.51
CA LEU A 243 -4.43 10.36 15.61
C LEU A 243 -3.01 9.79 15.49
N PHE A 244 -2.31 10.03 14.36
CA PHE A 244 -0.90 9.70 14.22
C PHE A 244 0.00 10.68 14.99
N THR A 245 -0.54 11.84 15.41
CA THR A 245 0.15 12.82 16.25
C THR A 245 -0.23 12.67 17.72
N ALA A 246 0.62 13.11 18.63
CA ALA A 246 0.27 13.23 20.03
C ALA A 246 -0.70 14.41 20.25
N ASP A 247 -1.63 14.26 21.21
CA ASP A 247 -2.55 15.32 21.66
C ASP A 247 -3.41 15.97 20.56
N ALA A 248 -3.79 15.22 19.53
CA ALA A 248 -4.67 15.71 18.46
C ALA A 248 -6.07 16.12 18.98
N LEU A 249 -6.58 15.40 19.97
CA LEU A 249 -7.93 15.62 20.54
C LEU A 249 -7.83 16.50 21.80
N LYS A 250 -8.24 17.75 21.69
CA LYS A 250 -8.12 18.79 22.76
C LYS A 250 -9.33 18.89 23.67
N TRP A 251 -10.22 17.92 23.63
CA TRP A 251 -11.37 17.81 24.53
C TRP A 251 -11.19 16.69 25.57
N PRO A 252 -11.94 16.68 26.67
CA PRO A 252 -11.85 15.61 27.66
C PRO A 252 -12.22 14.24 27.08
N PRO A 253 -11.57 13.13 27.54
CA PRO A 253 -11.91 11.80 27.09
C PRO A 253 -13.39 11.49 27.21
N GLY A 254 -13.99 10.93 26.16
CA GLY A 254 -15.40 10.52 26.11
C GLY A 254 -16.43 11.66 25.99
N SER A 255 -16.02 12.94 26.05
CA SER A 255 -16.94 14.08 25.90
C SER A 255 -17.42 14.27 24.46
N ILE A 256 -16.62 13.91 23.49
CA ILE A 256 -16.95 13.83 22.06
C ILE A 256 -16.62 12.40 21.62
N LYS A 257 -17.58 11.73 20.99
CA LYS A 257 -17.40 10.35 20.54
C LYS A 257 -16.60 10.30 19.24
N VAL A 258 -15.62 9.42 19.16
CA VAL A 258 -14.75 9.29 17.99
C VAL A 258 -14.63 7.83 17.57
N VAL A 259 -14.85 7.58 16.30
CA VAL A 259 -14.50 6.30 15.64
C VAL A 259 -13.62 6.64 14.43
N ALA A 260 -12.50 5.95 14.28
CA ALA A 260 -11.58 6.21 13.19
C ALA A 260 -11.23 4.93 12.41
N VAL A 261 -10.75 5.12 11.19
CA VAL A 261 -10.15 4.08 10.38
C VAL A 261 -8.64 4.09 10.63
N ASP A 262 -7.99 2.95 10.43
CA ASP A 262 -6.62 2.59 10.79
C ASP A 262 -6.49 2.18 12.26
N ALA A 263 -5.31 1.68 12.64
CA ALA A 263 -4.97 1.36 14.03
C ALA A 263 -3.44 1.23 14.19
N LEU A 264 -2.71 2.26 13.78
CA LEU A 264 -1.27 2.33 14.01
C LEU A 264 -0.96 2.51 15.50
N PRO A 265 0.27 2.22 15.95
CA PRO A 265 0.62 2.29 17.39
C PRO A 265 0.25 3.60 18.08
N ALA A 266 0.34 4.75 17.39
CA ALA A 266 -0.03 6.05 17.94
C ALA A 266 -1.53 6.14 18.27
N GLU A 267 -2.39 5.58 17.43
CA GLU A 267 -3.84 5.61 17.60
C GLU A 267 -4.33 4.77 18.78
N LEU A 268 -3.63 3.65 19.06
CA LEU A 268 -3.98 2.76 20.18
C LEU A 268 -3.95 3.48 21.52
N VAL A 269 -3.13 4.52 21.66
CA VAL A 269 -3.05 5.36 22.86
C VAL A 269 -4.36 6.09 23.11
N TYR A 270 -5.01 6.58 22.07
CA TYR A 270 -6.30 7.28 22.19
C TYR A 270 -7.42 6.35 22.63
N VAL A 271 -7.43 5.11 22.12
CA VAL A 271 -8.39 4.08 22.58
C VAL A 271 -8.18 3.74 24.06
N LYS A 272 -6.94 3.51 24.47
CA LYS A 272 -6.58 3.19 25.88
C LYS A 272 -7.01 4.31 26.82
N ASN A 273 -6.82 5.56 26.41
CA ASN A 273 -7.11 6.73 27.21
C ASN A 273 -8.58 7.20 27.11
N GLY A 274 -9.43 6.48 26.35
CA GLY A 274 -10.86 6.74 26.26
C GLY A 274 -11.25 7.97 25.42
N TYR A 275 -10.37 8.42 24.52
CA TYR A 275 -10.67 9.47 23.54
C TYR A 275 -11.36 8.92 22.28
N VAL A 276 -11.07 7.67 21.93
CA VAL A 276 -11.57 6.98 20.73
C VAL A 276 -12.30 5.72 21.17
N GLU A 277 -13.54 5.57 20.73
CA GLU A 277 -14.41 4.44 21.07
C GLU A 277 -13.95 3.16 20.35
N ALA A 278 -13.58 3.29 19.08
CA ALA A 278 -13.12 2.17 18.27
C ALA A 278 -12.27 2.63 17.09
N LEU A 279 -11.41 1.73 16.64
CA LEU A 279 -10.67 1.84 15.37
C LEU A 279 -11.06 0.69 14.45
N LEU A 280 -11.15 0.97 13.16
CA LEU A 280 -11.32 0.00 12.10
C LEU A 280 -9.97 -0.20 11.40
N ALA A 281 -9.20 -1.15 11.88
CA ALA A 281 -7.85 -1.40 11.40
C ALA A 281 -7.83 -2.01 10.00
N GLN A 282 -7.05 -1.41 9.11
CA GLN A 282 -6.66 -1.94 7.81
C GLN A 282 -5.34 -2.72 7.94
N ASP A 283 -5.11 -3.69 7.05
CA ASP A 283 -3.81 -4.39 6.98
C ASP A 283 -2.78 -3.57 6.19
N CYS A 284 -2.37 -2.43 6.75
CA CYS A 284 -1.40 -1.54 6.09
C CYS A 284 -0.05 -2.22 5.80
N TYR A 285 0.40 -3.13 6.66
CA TYR A 285 1.61 -3.91 6.42
C TYR A 285 1.39 -4.94 5.30
N GLY A 286 0.21 -5.54 5.27
CA GLY A 286 -0.21 -6.45 4.21
C GLY A 286 -0.33 -5.79 2.84
N TRP A 287 -0.62 -4.49 2.75
CA TRP A 287 -0.57 -3.79 1.46
C TRP A 287 0.78 -3.95 0.78
N GLY A 288 1.86 -3.91 1.54
CA GLY A 288 3.21 -4.19 1.04
C GLY A 288 3.44 -5.67 0.77
N THR A 289 3.26 -6.51 1.79
CA THR A 289 3.64 -7.93 1.70
C THR A 289 2.82 -8.69 0.65
N ARG A 290 1.51 -8.46 0.62
CA ARG A 290 0.61 -9.11 -0.35
C ARG A 290 0.82 -8.60 -1.76
N SER A 291 1.10 -7.30 -1.94
CA SER A 291 1.41 -6.77 -3.27
C SER A 291 2.65 -7.41 -3.87
N ILE A 292 3.71 -7.59 -3.08
CA ILE A 292 4.93 -8.25 -3.56
C ILE A 292 4.67 -9.73 -3.88
N ASP A 293 3.94 -10.48 -3.03
CA ASP A 293 3.61 -11.89 -3.31
C ASP A 293 2.77 -12.06 -4.58
N ILE A 294 1.74 -11.22 -4.75
CA ILE A 294 0.86 -11.23 -5.93
C ILE A 294 1.65 -10.89 -7.20
N LEU A 295 2.52 -9.87 -7.16
CA LEU A 295 3.37 -9.50 -8.30
C LEU A 295 4.37 -10.59 -8.64
N LEU A 296 5.04 -11.17 -7.64
CA LEU A 296 6.00 -12.25 -7.87
C LEU A 296 5.33 -13.48 -8.47
N ASN A 297 4.14 -13.85 -7.99
CA ASN A 297 3.39 -14.96 -8.57
C ASN A 297 3.00 -14.70 -10.03
N LYS A 298 2.62 -13.46 -10.37
CA LYS A 298 2.34 -13.04 -11.74
C LYS A 298 3.58 -13.03 -12.62
N ILE A 299 4.69 -12.49 -12.12
CA ILE A 299 5.94 -12.30 -12.89
C ILE A 299 6.67 -13.62 -13.11
N VAL A 300 6.76 -14.46 -12.08
CA VAL A 300 7.55 -15.70 -12.12
C VAL A 300 6.74 -16.87 -12.66
N ASN A 301 5.50 -17.03 -12.20
CA ASN A 301 4.65 -18.17 -12.53
C ASN A 301 3.59 -17.86 -13.60
N ASN A 302 3.48 -16.60 -14.04
CA ASN A 302 2.41 -16.09 -14.90
C ASN A 302 1.00 -16.38 -14.36
N GLN A 303 0.82 -16.41 -13.04
CA GLN A 303 -0.45 -16.68 -12.37
C GLN A 303 -1.00 -15.40 -11.75
N ALA A 304 -2.17 -14.97 -12.20
CA ALA A 304 -2.97 -13.94 -11.54
C ALA A 304 -3.79 -14.56 -10.40
N PRO A 305 -4.21 -13.76 -9.39
CA PRO A 305 -5.14 -14.25 -8.39
C PRO A 305 -6.50 -14.65 -9.03
N PRO A 306 -7.29 -15.52 -8.37
CA PRO A 306 -8.57 -16.00 -8.92
C PRO A 306 -9.58 -14.86 -9.12
N GLU A 307 -9.50 -13.82 -8.31
CA GLU A 307 -10.32 -12.63 -8.41
C GLU A 307 -9.44 -11.38 -8.56
N VAL A 308 -9.91 -10.41 -9.35
CA VAL A 308 -9.19 -9.16 -9.56
C VAL A 308 -9.16 -8.33 -8.28
N LYS A 309 -10.21 -8.37 -7.48
CA LYS A 309 -10.32 -7.65 -6.21
C LYS A 309 -10.15 -8.61 -5.03
N LEU A 310 -9.10 -8.43 -4.28
CA LEU A 310 -8.80 -9.16 -3.04
C LEU A 310 -9.09 -8.23 -1.87
N ILE A 311 -10.23 -8.46 -1.21
CA ILE A 311 -10.68 -7.61 -0.10
C ILE A 311 -10.21 -8.21 1.22
N ASP A 312 -9.50 -7.40 2.00
CA ASP A 312 -9.08 -7.73 3.35
C ASP A 312 -10.13 -7.24 4.37
N PRO A 313 -10.56 -8.09 5.33
CA PRO A 313 -11.54 -7.69 6.32
C PRO A 313 -10.93 -6.74 7.35
N LEU A 314 -11.65 -5.66 7.67
CA LEU A 314 -11.28 -4.73 8.72
C LEU A 314 -11.34 -5.38 10.10
N THR A 315 -10.30 -5.21 10.89
CA THR A 315 -10.26 -5.63 12.31
C THR A 315 -10.81 -4.51 13.19
N LEU A 316 -11.79 -4.83 14.03
CA LEU A 316 -12.31 -3.89 15.04
C LEU A 316 -11.37 -3.88 16.24
N VAL A 317 -10.86 -2.70 16.59
CA VAL A 317 -10.03 -2.47 17.78
C VAL A 317 -10.78 -1.55 18.73
N THR A 318 -11.02 -2.04 19.95
CA THR A 318 -11.73 -1.34 21.02
C THR A 318 -10.91 -1.42 22.31
N LYS A 319 -11.42 -0.85 23.40
CA LYS A 319 -10.75 -0.90 24.70
C LYS A 319 -10.53 -2.34 25.21
N GLU A 320 -11.38 -3.27 24.80
CA GLU A 320 -11.33 -4.68 25.21
C GLU A 320 -10.14 -5.45 24.60
N ASN A 321 -9.70 -5.06 23.41
CA ASN A 321 -8.67 -5.80 22.67
C ASN A 321 -7.45 -4.97 22.24
N VAL A 322 -7.41 -3.67 22.55
CA VAL A 322 -6.34 -2.75 22.13
C VAL A 322 -4.95 -3.19 22.60
N ASP A 323 -4.84 -3.79 23.77
CA ASP A 323 -3.56 -4.28 24.30
C ASP A 323 -3.05 -5.48 23.51
N SER A 324 -3.90 -6.48 23.29
CA SER A 324 -3.56 -7.67 22.50
C SER A 324 -3.28 -7.33 21.04
N TYR A 325 -4.02 -6.37 20.46
CA TYR A 325 -3.76 -5.83 19.12
C TYR A 325 -2.38 -5.14 19.06
N GLY A 326 -2.05 -4.35 20.08
CA GLY A 326 -0.76 -3.65 20.18
C GLY A 326 0.44 -4.59 20.28
N GLU A 327 0.28 -5.79 20.84
CA GLU A 327 1.37 -6.79 20.87
C GLU A 327 1.74 -7.31 19.48
N ASN A 328 0.81 -7.31 18.53
CA ASN A 328 1.12 -7.67 17.14
C ASN A 328 2.03 -6.62 16.48
N TRP A 329 1.81 -5.34 16.75
CA TRP A 329 2.68 -4.27 16.28
C TRP A 329 4.10 -4.41 16.84
N LYS A 330 4.24 -4.73 18.12
CA LYS A 330 5.58 -4.96 18.73
C LYS A 330 6.33 -6.11 18.07
N LYS A 331 5.64 -7.15 17.61
CA LYS A 331 6.25 -8.26 16.87
C LYS A 331 6.69 -7.84 15.48
N LEU A 332 5.88 -7.03 14.77
CA LEU A 332 6.22 -6.51 13.45
C LEU A 332 7.42 -5.54 13.49
N LEU A 333 7.45 -4.64 14.47
CA LEU A 333 8.52 -3.64 14.61
C LEU A 333 9.86 -4.22 15.11
N LYS A 334 9.91 -5.48 15.55
CA LYS A 334 11.14 -6.18 15.95
C LYS A 334 11.82 -6.95 14.82
N LYS A 335 11.17 -7.06 13.65
CA LYS A 335 11.72 -7.68 12.45
C LYS A 335 12.64 -6.71 11.71
#